data_ded8f3649e80b6e3717ba68c605996c7
#
_entry.id   ded8f3649e80b6e3717ba68c605996c7
#
_cell.length_a   1.000
_cell.length_b   1.000
_cell.length_c   1.000
_cell.angle_alpha   90.00
_cell.angle_beta   90.00
_cell.angle_gamma   90.00
#
_symmetry.space_group_name_H-M   'P 1'
#
loop_
_entity.id
_entity.type
_entity.pdbx_description
1 polymer ?
#
loop_
_entity_poly.entity_id
_entity_poly.type
_entity_poly.pdbx_seq_one_letter_code
_entity_poly.pdbx_strand_id
1 'polypeptide(L)'
;APGVGRPAVTVGVHAMPGAARRMTRATLAPMTGKIEAYDHLPETARAIREQVFIRERDWRPEFDEWDAVAVHLLAFDGNRTVATCRFYADPDHSDQPGRYVIARLAVLPDAQGRGIGSQLLADAERRIAHSGGTIAAVHSENDHYKFYERRGYQLTDELYDDGRHGWLIKALI
;
A
#
# COMPACT_ATOMS: atom_id res chain seq x y z
N ALA A 1 -8.24 -3.99 29.55
CA ALA A 1 -8.89 -3.92 28.25
C ALA A 1 -7.78 -3.84 27.18
N PRO A 2 -7.71 -4.75 26.20
CA PRO A 2 -6.72 -4.64 25.15
C PRO A 2 -7.05 -3.41 24.30
N GLY A 3 -6.05 -2.55 24.12
CA GLY A 3 -6.17 -1.38 23.28
C GLY A 3 -6.53 -1.79 21.86
N VAL A 4 -7.61 -1.23 21.36
CA VAL A 4 -8.06 -1.39 19.98
C VAL A 4 -6.94 -0.85 19.10
N GLY A 5 -6.19 -1.75 18.48
CA GLY A 5 -5.15 -1.39 17.53
C GLY A 5 -5.77 -0.56 16.41
N ARG A 6 -5.33 0.68 16.28
CA ARG A 6 -5.78 1.56 15.21
C ARG A 6 -5.42 0.96 13.85
N PRO A 7 -6.32 1.00 12.89
CA PRO A 7 -6.12 0.38 11.59
C PRO A 7 -4.91 0.95 10.86
N ALA A 8 -4.15 0.06 10.27
CA ALA A 8 -3.11 0.39 9.31
C ALA A 8 -3.77 0.88 8.02
N VAL A 9 -3.90 2.19 7.85
CA VAL A 9 -4.53 2.77 6.65
C VAL A 9 -3.63 2.60 5.44
N THR A 10 -4.19 2.07 4.42
CA THR A 10 -3.56 1.85 3.12
C THR A 10 -4.18 2.79 2.09
N VAL A 11 -3.35 3.42 1.30
CA VAL A 11 -3.59 4.05 -0.02
C VAL A 11 -3.99 5.51 -0.09
N GLY A 12 -3.10 6.26 -0.70
CA GLY A 12 -3.45 7.43 -1.47
C GLY A 12 -3.43 7.16 -2.98
N VAL A 13 -4.44 6.52 -3.53
CA VAL A 13 -4.70 6.60 -4.98
C VAL A 13 -5.84 7.59 -5.16
N HIS A 14 -5.52 8.87 -5.25
CA HIS A 14 -6.52 9.89 -5.52
C HIS A 14 -6.63 10.15 -7.01
N ALA A 15 -7.81 9.87 -7.56
CA ALA A 15 -8.27 10.55 -8.74
C ALA A 15 -9.07 11.77 -8.28
N MET A 16 -8.56 12.97 -8.52
CA MET A 16 -9.31 14.20 -8.33
C MET A 16 -10.33 14.36 -9.46
N PRO A 17 -11.61 14.65 -9.19
CA PRO A 17 -12.53 15.12 -10.21
C PRO A 17 -12.33 16.62 -10.38
N GLY A 18 -11.85 17.03 -11.54
CA GLY A 18 -11.82 18.46 -11.86
C GLY A 18 -11.00 18.80 -13.08
N ALA A 19 -11.68 19.16 -14.15
CA ALA A 19 -11.23 19.71 -15.42
C ALA A 19 -10.83 18.67 -16.48
N ALA A 20 -11.82 18.32 -17.30
CA ALA A 20 -11.63 17.69 -18.58
C ALA A 20 -10.81 18.59 -19.52
N ARG A 21 -9.48 18.50 -19.45
CA ARG A 21 -8.62 18.79 -20.58
C ARG A 21 -8.42 17.46 -21.31
N ARG A 22 -8.95 17.38 -22.52
CA ARG A 22 -8.57 16.35 -23.48
C ARG A 22 -7.05 16.42 -23.67
N MET A 23 -6.32 15.68 -22.86
CA MET A 23 -4.94 15.39 -23.13
C MET A 23 -4.93 14.22 -24.12
N THR A 24 -4.45 14.51 -25.33
CA THR A 24 -4.04 13.51 -26.30
C THR A 24 -3.26 12.43 -25.57
N ARG A 25 -3.63 11.18 -25.84
CA ARG A 25 -3.00 9.97 -25.33
C ARG A 25 -1.56 9.93 -25.78
N ALA A 26 -0.70 10.67 -25.09
CA ALA A 26 0.72 10.41 -25.17
C ALA A 26 0.90 9.00 -24.61
N THR A 27 1.41 8.11 -25.42
CA THR A 27 1.77 6.75 -25.03
C THR A 27 2.90 6.91 -24.02
N LEU A 28 2.52 7.00 -22.73
CA LEU A 28 3.49 6.99 -21.65
C LEU A 28 4.19 5.63 -21.71
N ALA A 29 5.48 5.66 -21.95
CA ALA A 29 6.31 4.46 -21.93
C ALA A 29 6.07 3.73 -20.60
N PRO A 30 5.95 2.39 -20.62
CA PRO A 30 5.83 1.63 -19.38
C PRO A 30 7.00 2.00 -18.49
N MET A 31 6.70 2.32 -17.22
CA MET A 31 7.74 2.58 -16.23
C MET A 31 8.61 1.33 -16.10
N THR A 32 9.84 1.42 -16.52
CA THR A 32 10.90 0.48 -16.16
C THR A 32 11.44 0.90 -14.78
N GLY A 33 10.54 0.94 -13.81
CA GLY A 33 10.88 1.39 -12.48
C GLY A 33 11.51 0.25 -11.68
N LYS A 34 12.71 0.47 -11.18
CA LYS A 34 13.37 -0.40 -10.23
C LYS A 34 12.58 -0.36 -8.92
N ILE A 35 12.39 -1.53 -8.27
CA ILE A 35 11.85 -1.65 -6.92
C ILE A 35 12.93 -2.26 -6.04
N GLU A 36 13.27 -1.60 -4.95
CA GLU A 36 14.23 -2.05 -3.95
C GLU A 36 13.56 -2.32 -2.61
N ALA A 37 14.08 -3.31 -1.87
CA ALA A 37 13.60 -3.69 -0.56
C ALA A 37 14.64 -3.37 0.53
N TYR A 38 14.14 -2.93 1.69
CA TYR A 38 14.95 -2.56 2.85
C TYR A 38 14.36 -3.19 4.11
N ASP A 39 15.22 -3.60 5.03
CA ASP A 39 14.86 -4.13 6.35
C ASP A 39 14.68 -3.06 7.43
N HIS A 40 14.75 -1.81 7.05
CA HIS A 40 14.57 -0.63 7.88
C HIS A 40 13.76 0.42 7.09
N LEU A 41 13.21 1.42 7.78
CA LEU A 41 12.49 2.52 7.13
C LEU A 41 13.48 3.50 6.48
N PRO A 42 13.62 3.51 5.14
CA PRO A 42 14.48 4.48 4.47
C PRO A 42 13.97 5.91 4.63
N GLU A 43 14.88 6.87 4.66
CA GLU A 43 14.52 8.29 4.78
C GLU A 43 13.62 8.77 3.64
N THR A 44 13.85 8.29 2.42
CA THR A 44 13.01 8.62 1.28
C THR A 44 11.60 8.04 1.38
N ALA A 45 11.42 6.85 1.97
CA ALA A 45 10.10 6.29 2.28
C ALA A 45 9.39 7.14 3.33
N ARG A 46 10.11 7.56 4.38
CA ARG A 46 9.60 8.47 5.40
C ARG A 46 9.08 9.76 4.78
N ALA A 47 9.87 10.39 3.91
CA ALA A 47 9.51 11.63 3.25
C ALA A 47 8.26 11.49 2.36
N ILE A 48 8.13 10.41 1.60
CA ILE A 48 6.95 10.13 0.78
C ILE A 48 5.70 9.95 1.66
N ARG A 49 5.81 9.18 2.74
CA ARG A 49 4.69 8.94 3.66
C ARG A 49 4.26 10.21 4.38
N GLU A 50 5.20 11.05 4.80
CA GLU A 50 4.91 12.36 5.36
C GLU A 50 4.15 13.25 4.38
N GLN A 51 4.58 13.29 3.13
CA GLN A 51 3.90 14.07 2.10
C GLN A 51 2.48 13.56 1.84
N VAL A 52 2.32 12.26 1.57
CA VAL A 52 1.04 11.68 1.15
C VAL A 52 0.04 11.59 2.31
N PHE A 53 0.47 11.10 3.46
CA PHE A 53 -0.47 10.82 4.55
C PHE A 53 -0.63 11.96 5.54
N ILE A 54 0.40 12.72 5.82
CA ILE A 54 0.34 13.80 6.80
C ILE A 54 -0.04 15.12 6.15
N ARG A 55 0.67 15.56 5.11
CA ARG A 55 0.44 16.88 4.49
C ARG A 55 -0.82 16.94 3.65
N GLU A 56 -1.16 15.84 2.96
CA GLU A 56 -2.34 15.81 2.09
C GLU A 56 -3.59 15.35 2.82
N ARG A 57 -3.48 14.55 3.88
CA ARG A 57 -4.60 13.92 4.59
C ARG A 57 -4.69 14.24 6.07
N ASP A 58 -3.73 14.96 6.64
CA ASP A 58 -3.62 15.26 8.08
C ASP A 58 -3.75 14.02 8.99
N TRP A 59 -3.25 12.89 8.52
CA TRP A 59 -3.41 11.62 9.22
C TRP A 59 -2.24 11.36 10.17
N ARG A 60 -2.53 11.19 11.48
CA ARG A 60 -1.54 10.96 12.53
C ARG A 60 -2.05 9.92 13.54
N PRO A 61 -1.18 9.03 14.08
CA PRO A 61 0.23 8.85 13.76
C PRO A 61 0.43 8.04 12.46
N GLU A 62 1.35 8.46 11.62
CA GLU A 62 1.72 7.77 10.38
C GLU A 62 2.76 6.67 10.62
N PHE A 63 3.69 6.92 11.55
CA PHE A 63 4.75 6.00 11.91
C PHE A 63 4.39 5.23 13.19
N ASP A 64 4.66 3.94 13.20
CA ASP A 64 4.31 3.01 14.27
C ASP A 64 5.40 1.95 14.49
N GLU A 65 5.18 1.07 15.47
CA GLU A 65 6.11 -0.01 15.82
C GLU A 65 6.36 -1.01 14.69
N TRP A 66 5.42 -1.16 13.77
CA TRP A 66 5.57 -2.07 12.61
C TRP A 66 6.66 -1.63 11.65
N ASP A 67 7.04 -0.34 11.66
CA ASP A 67 8.13 0.17 10.84
C ASP A 67 9.49 -0.46 11.18
N ALA A 68 9.67 -0.89 12.43
CA ALA A 68 10.91 -1.52 12.86
C ALA A 68 11.08 -2.98 12.41
N VAL A 69 9.96 -3.67 12.12
CA VAL A 69 9.95 -5.10 11.76
C VAL A 69 9.55 -5.37 10.33
N ALA A 70 9.01 -4.37 9.65
CA ALA A 70 8.55 -4.50 8.27
C ALA A 70 9.71 -4.51 7.26
N VAL A 71 9.45 -5.14 6.12
CA VAL A 71 10.21 -4.90 4.90
C VAL A 71 9.60 -3.69 4.20
N HIS A 72 10.41 -2.72 3.84
CA HIS A 72 10.03 -1.50 3.14
C HIS A 72 10.42 -1.59 1.67
N LEU A 73 9.49 -1.30 0.78
CA LEU A 73 9.74 -1.24 -0.65
C LEU A 73 9.78 0.21 -1.13
N LEU A 74 10.71 0.50 -2.02
CA LEU A 74 10.83 1.77 -2.73
C LEU A 74 10.72 1.52 -4.22
N ALA A 75 9.86 2.27 -4.90
CA ALA A 75 9.80 2.32 -6.37
C ALA A 75 10.45 3.59 -6.89
N PHE A 76 11.23 3.45 -7.94
CA PHE A 76 12.02 4.53 -8.56
C PHE A 76 11.53 4.85 -9.96
N ASP A 77 11.52 6.12 -10.28
CA ASP A 77 11.44 6.64 -11.66
C ASP A 77 12.80 7.26 -11.99
N GLY A 78 13.61 6.53 -12.77
CA GLY A 78 15.03 6.85 -12.88
C GLY A 78 15.73 6.75 -11.53
N ASN A 79 16.33 7.85 -11.07
CA ASN A 79 17.01 7.93 -9.77
C ASN A 79 16.12 8.51 -8.65
N ARG A 80 14.88 8.88 -8.97
CA ARG A 80 13.96 9.49 -8.03
C ARG A 80 13.07 8.42 -7.40
N THR A 81 12.98 8.39 -6.08
CA THR A 81 11.99 7.58 -5.36
C THR A 81 10.60 8.22 -5.49
N VAL A 82 9.62 7.46 -5.97
CA VAL A 82 8.27 7.99 -6.26
C VAL A 82 7.16 7.28 -5.53
N ALA A 83 7.41 6.10 -4.97
CA ALA A 83 6.41 5.35 -4.22
C ALA A 83 7.05 4.45 -3.19
N THR A 84 6.27 4.07 -2.19
CA THR A 84 6.69 3.15 -1.13
C THR A 84 5.50 2.31 -0.64
N CYS A 85 5.78 1.16 -0.07
CA CYS A 85 4.90 0.42 0.81
C CYS A 85 5.74 -0.37 1.82
N ARG A 86 5.09 -0.96 2.81
CA ARG A 86 5.72 -1.92 3.73
C ARG A 86 4.91 -3.19 3.81
N PHE A 87 5.53 -4.29 4.18
CA PHE A 87 4.83 -5.53 4.53
C PHE A 87 5.50 -6.25 5.70
N TYR A 88 4.71 -6.97 6.46
CA TYR A 88 5.16 -7.74 7.63
C TYR A 88 4.23 -8.93 7.90
N ALA A 89 4.73 -9.95 8.60
CA ALA A 89 3.90 -11.08 9.05
C ALA A 89 2.81 -10.57 10.00
N ASP A 90 1.57 -11.03 9.80
CA ASP A 90 0.42 -10.58 10.59
C ASP A 90 0.35 -11.31 11.93
N PRO A 91 0.61 -10.66 13.07
CA PRO A 91 0.59 -11.31 14.36
C PRO A 91 -0.82 -11.43 14.95
N ASP A 92 -1.77 -10.63 14.46
CA ASP A 92 -3.12 -10.55 15.01
C ASP A 92 -4.06 -11.63 14.45
N HIS A 93 -3.63 -12.32 13.39
CA HIS A 93 -4.37 -13.39 12.74
C HIS A 93 -3.60 -14.71 12.77
N SER A 94 -3.27 -15.17 13.97
CA SER A 94 -2.52 -16.42 14.18
C SER A 94 -3.27 -17.68 13.72
N ASP A 95 -4.58 -17.58 13.55
CA ASP A 95 -5.45 -18.61 12.97
C ASP A 95 -5.28 -18.73 11.43
N GLN A 96 -4.59 -17.81 10.80
CA GLN A 96 -4.29 -17.81 9.36
C GLN A 96 -2.76 -17.83 9.14
N PRO A 97 -2.12 -19.01 9.26
CA PRO A 97 -0.68 -19.12 9.07
C PRO A 97 -0.26 -18.68 7.67
N GLY A 98 0.84 -17.93 7.60
CA GLY A 98 1.33 -17.37 6.32
C GLY A 98 0.63 -16.11 5.86
N ARG A 99 -0.20 -15.49 6.69
CA ARG A 99 -0.80 -14.18 6.41
C ARG A 99 0.23 -13.07 6.65
N TYR A 100 0.32 -12.16 5.69
CA TYR A 100 1.14 -10.96 5.73
C TYR A 100 0.28 -9.73 5.49
N VAL A 101 0.60 -8.65 6.16
CA VAL A 101 -0.03 -7.34 5.93
C VAL A 101 0.82 -6.52 4.97
N ILE A 102 0.20 -5.96 3.94
CA ILE A 102 0.78 -4.90 3.10
C ILE A 102 0.12 -3.60 3.49
N ALA A 103 0.92 -2.60 3.84
CA ALA A 103 0.45 -1.34 4.39
C ALA A 103 1.26 -0.14 3.88
N ARG A 104 0.72 1.06 4.10
CA ARG A 104 1.41 2.32 3.79
C ARG A 104 1.82 2.43 2.32
N LEU A 105 0.97 1.94 1.42
CA LEU A 105 1.14 2.12 -0.02
C LEU A 105 0.89 3.59 -0.36
N ALA A 106 1.93 4.27 -0.80
CA ALA A 106 1.90 5.68 -1.13
C ALA A 106 2.63 5.96 -2.44
N VAL A 107 2.00 6.71 -3.33
CA VAL A 107 2.57 7.17 -4.60
C VAL A 107 2.54 8.67 -4.61
N LEU A 108 3.68 9.33 -4.93
CA LEU A 108 3.73 10.78 -5.05
C LEU A 108 2.72 11.29 -6.08
N PRO A 109 2.08 12.46 -5.86
CA PRO A 109 1.00 12.96 -6.71
C PRO A 109 1.35 13.03 -8.20
N ASP A 110 2.56 13.47 -8.55
CA ASP A 110 3.02 13.59 -9.94
C ASP A 110 3.37 12.25 -10.60
N ALA A 111 3.44 11.18 -9.81
CA ALA A 111 3.69 9.81 -10.28
C ALA A 111 2.43 8.92 -10.29
N GLN A 112 1.30 9.43 -9.82
CA GLN A 112 0.02 8.70 -9.81
C GLN A 112 -0.53 8.50 -11.22
N GLY A 113 -1.41 7.49 -11.38
CA GLY A 113 -2.06 7.18 -12.67
C GLY A 113 -1.16 6.49 -13.69
N ARG A 114 0.05 6.04 -13.31
CA ARG A 114 1.03 5.37 -14.16
C ARG A 114 1.19 3.87 -13.86
N GLY A 115 0.36 3.34 -12.97
CA GLY A 115 0.39 1.92 -12.58
C GLY A 115 1.48 1.57 -11.56
N ILE A 116 2.16 2.54 -10.96
CA ILE A 116 3.25 2.32 -10.00
C ILE A 116 2.74 1.62 -8.75
N GLY A 117 1.61 2.06 -8.22
CA GLY A 117 0.99 1.42 -7.04
C GLY A 117 0.67 -0.05 -7.29
N SER A 118 0.18 -0.40 -8.48
CA SER A 118 -0.08 -1.79 -8.86
C SER A 118 1.18 -2.62 -8.96
N GLN A 119 2.25 -2.06 -9.51
CA GLN A 119 3.53 -2.74 -9.63
C GLN A 119 4.16 -2.98 -8.26
N LEU A 120 4.09 -1.99 -7.39
CA LEU A 120 4.62 -2.07 -6.03
C LEU A 120 3.85 -3.12 -5.20
N LEU A 121 2.52 -3.15 -5.32
CA LEU A 121 1.68 -4.16 -4.68
C LEU A 121 2.03 -5.58 -5.18
N ALA A 122 2.15 -5.76 -6.48
CA ALA A 122 2.54 -7.04 -7.08
C ALA A 122 3.95 -7.49 -6.66
N ASP A 123 4.89 -6.58 -6.52
CA ASP A 123 6.23 -6.89 -6.03
C ASP A 123 6.22 -7.33 -4.56
N ALA A 124 5.43 -6.65 -3.72
CA ALA A 124 5.22 -7.05 -2.33
C ALA A 124 4.64 -8.47 -2.24
N GLU A 125 3.58 -8.75 -3.00
CA GLU A 125 2.96 -10.10 -3.05
C GLU A 125 3.97 -11.18 -3.44
N ARG A 126 4.78 -10.92 -4.45
CA ARG A 126 5.82 -11.85 -4.93
C ARG A 126 6.87 -12.14 -3.85
N ARG A 127 7.32 -11.11 -3.14
CA ARG A 127 8.30 -11.26 -2.03
C ARG A 127 7.71 -11.99 -0.85
N ILE A 128 6.47 -11.72 -0.51
CA ILE A 128 5.73 -12.45 0.55
C ILE A 128 5.64 -13.93 0.19
N ALA A 129 5.20 -14.26 -1.03
CA ALA A 129 5.11 -15.63 -1.50
C ALA A 129 6.48 -16.34 -1.47
N HIS A 130 7.53 -15.65 -1.89
CA HIS A 130 8.90 -16.18 -1.87
C HIS A 130 9.40 -16.45 -0.44
N SER A 131 8.92 -15.71 0.54
CA SER A 131 9.21 -15.91 1.97
C SER A 131 8.30 -16.97 2.63
N GLY A 132 7.48 -17.67 1.86
CA GLY A 132 6.56 -18.68 2.37
C GLY A 132 5.20 -18.15 2.82
N GLY A 133 4.90 -16.87 2.58
CA GLY A 133 3.59 -16.29 2.82
C GLY A 133 2.56 -16.82 1.82
N THR A 134 1.35 -17.06 2.30
CA THR A 134 0.25 -17.65 1.51
C THR A 134 -0.95 -16.73 1.36
N ILE A 135 -1.02 -15.69 2.17
CA ILE A 135 -2.10 -14.70 2.17
C ILE A 135 -1.51 -13.30 2.25
N ALA A 136 -1.88 -12.42 1.33
CA ALA A 136 -1.68 -10.99 1.44
C ALA A 136 -2.96 -10.34 1.97
N ALA A 137 -2.83 -9.49 2.98
CA ALA A 137 -3.93 -8.75 3.58
C ALA A 137 -3.66 -7.25 3.53
N VAL A 138 -4.68 -6.47 3.22
CA VAL A 138 -4.64 -5.01 3.26
C VAL A 138 -5.81 -4.50 4.09
N HIS A 139 -5.56 -3.52 4.95
CA HIS A 139 -6.60 -2.78 5.64
C HIS A 139 -6.81 -1.45 4.93
N SER A 140 -8.00 -1.21 4.42
CA SER A 140 -8.26 -0.09 3.52
C SER A 140 -9.54 0.65 3.86
N GLU A 141 -9.58 1.93 3.48
CA GLU A 141 -10.82 2.69 3.39
C GLU A 141 -11.67 2.20 2.20
N ASN A 142 -12.99 2.32 2.32
CA ASN A 142 -13.93 1.81 1.32
C ASN A 142 -13.77 2.47 -0.07
N ASP A 143 -13.28 3.70 -0.13
CA ASP A 143 -13.00 4.40 -1.40
C ASP A 143 -11.97 3.67 -2.26
N HIS A 144 -11.15 2.82 -1.64
CA HIS A 144 -10.05 2.11 -2.30
C HIS A 144 -10.30 0.62 -2.48
N TYR A 145 -11.44 0.09 -2.03
CA TYR A 145 -11.75 -1.34 -2.18
C TYR A 145 -11.66 -1.80 -3.63
N LYS A 146 -12.19 -1.02 -4.57
CA LYS A 146 -12.16 -1.36 -6.00
C LYS A 146 -10.75 -1.46 -6.57
N PHE A 147 -9.81 -0.67 -6.05
CA PHE A 147 -8.42 -0.77 -6.47
C PHE A 147 -7.85 -2.15 -6.14
N TYR A 148 -8.13 -2.67 -4.95
CA TYR A 148 -7.67 -3.99 -4.51
C TYR A 148 -8.47 -5.12 -5.14
N GLU A 149 -9.79 -4.99 -5.24
CA GLU A 149 -10.66 -5.99 -5.86
C GLU A 149 -10.25 -6.28 -7.30
N ARG A 150 -9.92 -5.25 -8.07
CA ARG A 150 -9.39 -5.40 -9.45
C ARG A 150 -8.07 -6.15 -9.53
N ARG A 151 -7.37 -6.32 -8.39
CA ARG A 151 -6.11 -7.04 -8.28
C ARG A 151 -6.23 -8.38 -7.57
N GLY A 152 -7.46 -8.85 -7.42
CA GLY A 152 -7.78 -10.18 -6.90
C GLY A 152 -7.97 -10.26 -5.40
N TYR A 153 -8.05 -9.12 -4.71
CA TYR A 153 -8.40 -9.08 -3.29
C TYR A 153 -9.90 -9.23 -3.10
N GLN A 154 -10.29 -9.85 -2.00
CA GLN A 154 -11.69 -10.02 -1.60
C GLN A 154 -11.92 -9.35 -0.25
N LEU A 155 -12.99 -8.56 -0.14
CA LEU A 155 -13.40 -7.94 1.12
C LEU A 155 -13.86 -9.03 2.09
N THR A 156 -13.40 -8.94 3.33
CA THR A 156 -13.78 -9.85 4.42
C THR A 156 -14.93 -9.26 5.24
N ASP A 157 -15.41 -10.03 6.23
CA ASP A 157 -16.43 -9.58 7.18
C ASP A 157 -15.85 -8.66 8.28
N GLU A 158 -14.54 -8.49 8.32
CA GLU A 158 -13.85 -7.61 9.27
C GLU A 158 -13.94 -6.15 8.82
N LEU A 159 -15.08 -5.54 9.14
CA LEU A 159 -15.40 -4.15 8.82
C LEU A 159 -15.38 -3.29 10.09
N TYR A 160 -14.96 -2.04 9.96
CA TYR A 160 -14.84 -1.06 11.04
C TYR A 160 -15.47 0.25 10.59
N ASP A 161 -15.83 1.10 11.57
CA ASP A 161 -16.41 2.43 11.34
C ASP A 161 -17.59 2.41 10.34
N ASP A 162 -18.60 1.56 10.62
CA ASP A 162 -19.77 1.37 9.75
C ASP A 162 -19.42 1.02 8.30
N GLY A 163 -18.37 0.21 8.10
CA GLY A 163 -17.93 -0.25 6.80
C GLY A 163 -17.02 0.72 6.04
N ARG A 164 -16.61 1.83 6.67
CA ARG A 164 -15.66 2.77 6.04
C ARG A 164 -14.27 2.19 5.91
N HIS A 165 -13.90 1.26 6.78
CA HIS A 165 -12.64 0.53 6.75
C HIS A 165 -12.90 -0.96 6.80
N GLY A 166 -12.05 -1.73 6.17
CA GLY A 166 -12.14 -3.18 6.19
C GLY A 166 -10.87 -3.86 5.74
N TRP A 167 -10.79 -5.14 6.05
CA TRP A 167 -9.75 -6.02 5.57
C TRP A 167 -10.13 -6.65 4.23
N LEU A 168 -9.20 -6.60 3.29
CA LEU A 168 -9.26 -7.37 2.04
C LEU A 168 -8.09 -8.34 2.03
N ILE A 169 -8.33 -9.55 1.53
CA ILE A 169 -7.32 -10.61 1.47
C ILE A 169 -7.21 -11.18 0.06
N LYS A 170 -6.03 -11.69 -0.24
CA LYS A 170 -5.72 -12.39 -1.49
C LYS A 170 -4.85 -13.61 -1.19
N ALA A 171 -5.26 -14.77 -1.69
CA ALA A 171 -4.42 -15.95 -1.66
C ALA A 171 -3.23 -15.77 -2.61
N LEU A 172 -2.05 -16.09 -2.14
CA LEU A 172 -0.82 -16.09 -2.92
C LEU A 172 -0.49 -17.53 -3.31
N ILE A 173 -0.36 -17.77 -4.60
CA ILE A 173 -0.09 -19.10 -5.15
C ILE A 173 1.38 -19.20 -5.55
#